data_3a6c1b40c32d55e2b0a8814d5c6f1805
#
_entry.id   3a6c1b40c32d55e2b0a8814d5c6f1805
#
_cell.length_a   1.000
_cell.length_b   1.000
_cell.length_c   1.000
_cell.angle_alpha   90.00
_cell.angle_beta   90.00
_cell.angle_gamma   90.00
#
_symmetry.space_group_name_H-M   'P 1'
#
loop_
_entity.id
_entity.type
_entity.pdbx_description
1 polymer ?
#
loop_
_entity_poly.entity_id
_entity_poly.type
_entity_poly.pdbx_seq_one_letter_code
_entity_poly.pdbx_strand_id
1 'polypeptide(L)'
;MEKSGWLASEWLARMLKSMEVAWRALGAGSDGAWMIESDGVLAAVVPAVPGRSVFNSVLYQTPENLAAARNELAAAYDEAGVQAWTVWVPQSDRAFADLLESAGHKLDATPRGMVLELADLPDPDPGDLEWSAAGSLAEMKRINDAAYGDPPGTFERGIGNPPPHTWRIYEARFEGRAASVLATTEVLGDCAIWWVATVPAARGRGLAARLLHVALGEARERGVETSTLQATKLGRPVYERLGYRDIGELQMWELRR
;
A
#
# COMPACT_ATOMS: atom_id res chain seq x y z
N MET A 1 -1.75 -3.86 -32.90
CA MET A 1 -2.17 -3.19 -31.65
C MET A 1 -0.96 -2.46 -31.11
N GLU A 2 -0.95 -1.16 -31.22
CA GLU A 2 0.09 -0.35 -30.60
C GLU A 2 0.04 -0.57 -29.09
N LYS A 3 1.19 -0.94 -28.49
CA LYS A 3 1.33 -0.99 -27.04
C LYS A 3 1.05 0.41 -26.51
N SER A 4 0.13 0.57 -25.61
CA SER A 4 -0.18 1.84 -24.97
C SER A 4 1.11 2.41 -24.40
N GLY A 5 1.59 3.52 -24.98
CA GLY A 5 2.87 4.14 -24.65
C GLY A 5 2.79 4.98 -23.37
N TRP A 6 2.30 4.42 -22.26
CA TRP A 6 2.29 5.10 -20.97
C TRP A 6 3.71 5.42 -20.53
N LEU A 7 3.96 6.67 -20.17
CA LEU A 7 5.24 7.09 -19.59
C LEU A 7 5.34 6.62 -18.12
N ALA A 8 6.56 6.40 -17.64
CA ALA A 8 6.78 6.02 -16.23
C ALA A 8 6.14 7.01 -15.24
N SER A 9 6.06 8.30 -15.60
CA SER A 9 5.37 9.33 -14.82
C SER A 9 3.85 9.11 -14.70
N GLU A 10 3.20 8.56 -15.72
CA GLU A 10 1.75 8.29 -15.69
C GLU A 10 1.42 7.11 -14.79
N TRP A 11 2.25 6.07 -14.81
CA TRP A 11 2.14 4.93 -13.89
C TRP A 11 2.32 5.36 -12.44
N LEU A 12 3.33 6.20 -12.19
CA LEU A 12 3.58 6.75 -10.86
C LEU A 12 2.38 7.59 -10.37
N ALA A 13 1.81 8.42 -11.25
CA ALA A 13 0.65 9.24 -10.91
C ALA A 13 -0.58 8.38 -10.54
N ARG A 14 -0.87 7.29 -11.27
CA ARG A 14 -1.94 6.35 -10.93
C ARG A 14 -1.69 5.68 -9.58
N MET A 15 -0.47 5.20 -9.34
CA MET A 15 -0.08 4.59 -8.07
C MET A 15 -0.24 5.56 -6.89
N LEU A 16 0.25 6.80 -7.01
CA LEU A 16 0.09 7.82 -5.97
C LEU A 16 -1.37 8.15 -5.73
N LYS A 17 -2.22 8.19 -6.77
CA LYS A 17 -3.65 8.40 -6.62
C LYS A 17 -4.35 7.28 -5.85
N SER A 18 -3.95 6.04 -6.08
CA SER A 18 -4.43 4.90 -5.29
C SER A 18 -3.95 4.96 -3.83
N MET A 19 -2.72 5.45 -3.60
CA MET A 19 -2.21 5.68 -2.24
C MET A 19 -3.02 6.76 -1.51
N GLU A 20 -3.42 7.84 -2.17
CA GLU A 20 -4.30 8.86 -1.56
C GLU A 20 -5.61 8.23 -1.04
N VAL A 21 -6.24 7.35 -1.83
CA VAL A 21 -7.48 6.67 -1.41
C VAL A 21 -7.22 5.78 -0.17
N ALA A 22 -6.11 5.04 -0.17
CA ALA A 22 -5.77 4.20 0.96
C ALA A 22 -5.49 5.02 2.23
N TRP A 23 -4.77 6.16 2.14
CA TRP A 23 -4.50 7.04 3.29
C TRP A 23 -5.77 7.68 3.83
N ARG A 24 -6.68 8.14 2.96
CA ARG A 24 -7.99 8.64 3.37
C ARG A 24 -8.80 7.58 4.11
N ALA A 25 -8.70 6.33 3.68
CA ALA A 25 -9.35 5.23 4.37
C ALA A 25 -8.80 5.00 5.79
N LEU A 26 -7.49 5.16 5.99
CA LEU A 26 -6.87 5.09 7.32
C LEU A 26 -7.36 6.23 8.22
N GLY A 27 -7.34 7.47 7.70
CA GLY A 27 -7.80 8.64 8.43
C GLY A 27 -9.29 8.61 8.78
N ALA A 28 -10.10 7.93 7.96
CA ALA A 28 -11.54 7.78 8.22
C ALA A 28 -11.89 6.55 9.06
N GLY A 29 -11.05 5.52 9.05
CA GLY A 29 -11.36 4.21 9.65
C GLY A 29 -10.78 3.99 11.03
N SER A 30 -9.59 4.50 11.31
CA SER A 30 -8.91 4.31 12.59
C SER A 30 -9.46 5.25 13.65
N ASP A 31 -9.55 4.77 14.88
CA ASP A 31 -10.08 5.55 15.99
C ASP A 31 -9.18 6.75 16.32
N GLY A 32 -9.80 7.93 16.41
CA GLY A 32 -9.10 9.19 16.67
C GLY A 32 -8.18 9.64 15.54
N ALA A 33 -8.22 9.02 14.35
CA ALA A 33 -7.43 9.42 13.21
C ALA A 33 -8.08 10.59 12.44
N TRP A 34 -7.24 11.32 11.70
CA TRP A 34 -7.68 12.37 10.80
C TRP A 34 -6.74 12.54 9.61
N MET A 35 -7.13 13.39 8.66
CA MET A 35 -6.32 13.75 7.51
C MET A 35 -5.89 15.20 7.59
N ILE A 36 -4.63 15.47 7.21
CA ILE A 36 -4.18 16.81 6.84
C ILE A 36 -4.21 16.89 5.32
N GLU A 37 -4.94 17.89 4.83
CA GLU A 37 -5.08 18.17 3.40
C GLU A 37 -4.82 19.66 3.19
N SER A 38 -3.62 20.00 2.75
CA SER A 38 -3.18 21.38 2.57
C SER A 38 -2.27 21.48 1.35
N ASP A 39 -2.56 22.45 0.46
CA ASP A 39 -1.71 22.89 -0.65
C ASP A 39 -0.85 21.80 -1.32
N GLY A 40 -1.50 20.71 -1.78
CA GLY A 40 -0.80 19.61 -2.46
C GLY A 40 -0.10 18.61 -1.52
N VAL A 41 -0.41 18.63 -0.24
CA VAL A 41 0.03 17.63 0.74
C VAL A 41 -1.17 16.87 1.29
N LEU A 42 -1.03 15.56 1.42
CA LEU A 42 -1.98 14.65 2.05
C LEU A 42 -1.25 13.84 3.11
N ALA A 43 -1.71 13.90 4.36
CA ALA A 43 -1.12 13.11 5.43
C ALA A 43 -2.19 12.43 6.28
N ALA A 44 -1.99 11.15 6.58
CA ALA A 44 -2.79 10.42 7.55
C ALA A 44 -2.13 10.53 8.94
N VAL A 45 -2.89 10.97 9.94
CA VAL A 45 -2.48 11.01 11.34
C VAL A 45 -3.28 9.96 12.08
N VAL A 46 -2.60 8.89 12.55
CA VAL A 46 -3.23 7.70 13.16
C VAL A 46 -2.66 7.44 14.55
N PRO A 47 -3.15 8.15 15.57
CA PRO A 47 -2.63 8.07 16.95
C PRO A 47 -2.76 6.68 17.58
N ALA A 48 -3.72 5.89 17.13
CA ALA A 48 -3.96 4.53 17.65
C ALA A 48 -2.78 3.56 17.42
N VAL A 49 -1.86 3.91 16.50
CA VAL A 49 -0.62 3.15 16.23
C VAL A 49 0.58 4.09 16.11
N PRO A 50 0.95 4.80 17.19
CA PRO A 50 1.88 5.92 17.15
C PRO A 50 3.30 5.54 16.67
N GLY A 51 3.71 4.29 16.87
CA GLY A 51 5.04 3.80 16.50
C GLY A 51 5.11 3.18 15.08
N ARG A 52 4.00 3.16 14.31
CA ARG A 52 3.93 2.53 12.98
C ARG A 52 3.83 3.58 11.89
N SER A 53 4.97 3.97 11.34
CA SER A 53 5.07 5.05 10.35
C SER A 53 4.29 4.82 9.06
N VAL A 54 4.10 3.55 8.65
CA VAL A 54 3.33 3.22 7.44
C VAL A 54 1.85 3.65 7.53
N PHE A 55 1.28 3.72 8.74
CA PHE A 55 -0.07 4.27 8.95
C PHE A 55 -0.06 5.80 9.10
N ASN A 56 1.07 6.36 9.53
CA ASN A 56 1.30 7.78 9.71
C ASN A 56 2.15 8.29 8.54
N SER A 57 1.52 8.45 7.39
CA SER A 57 2.21 8.62 6.11
C SER A 57 1.81 9.89 5.40
N VAL A 58 2.78 10.50 4.73
CA VAL A 58 2.65 11.75 3.97
C VAL A 58 2.89 11.49 2.49
N LEU A 59 1.98 12.00 1.66
CA LEU A 59 2.13 12.18 0.22
C LEU A 59 2.15 13.66 -0.11
N TYR A 60 2.79 14.04 -1.20
CA TYR A 60 2.88 15.41 -1.67
C TYR A 60 2.88 15.47 -3.20
N GLN A 61 2.48 16.59 -3.76
CA GLN A 61 2.48 16.80 -5.21
C GLN A 61 3.81 17.34 -5.73
N THR A 62 4.40 18.30 -4.99
CA THR A 62 5.73 18.86 -5.31
C THR A 62 6.59 18.99 -4.06
N PRO A 63 7.91 18.97 -4.20
CA PRO A 63 8.83 19.23 -3.10
C PRO A 63 8.55 20.55 -2.35
N GLU A 64 8.12 21.59 -3.06
CA GLU A 64 7.83 22.91 -2.48
C GLU A 64 6.60 22.83 -1.58
N ASN A 65 5.55 22.08 -1.97
CA ASN A 65 4.37 21.85 -1.12
C ASN A 65 4.77 21.18 0.20
N LEU A 66 5.59 20.14 0.14
CA LEU A 66 6.08 19.45 1.35
C LEU A 66 6.94 20.38 2.23
N ALA A 67 7.83 21.18 1.63
CA ALA A 67 8.66 22.13 2.35
C ALA A 67 7.81 23.17 3.11
N ALA A 68 6.76 23.69 2.48
CA ALA A 68 5.82 24.63 3.09
C ALA A 68 5.03 24.00 4.24
N ALA A 69 4.56 22.76 4.10
CA ALA A 69 3.73 22.07 5.10
C ALA A 69 4.55 21.46 6.26
N ARG A 70 5.87 21.39 6.17
CA ARG A 70 6.73 20.64 7.10
C ARG A 70 6.46 20.93 8.57
N ASN A 71 6.35 22.21 8.94
CA ASN A 71 6.16 22.60 10.34
C ASN A 71 4.77 22.23 10.85
N GLU A 72 3.75 22.37 10.01
CA GLU A 72 2.37 21.94 10.29
C GLU A 72 2.31 20.42 10.51
N LEU A 73 2.91 19.65 9.61
CA LEU A 73 3.00 18.20 9.74
C LEU A 73 3.67 17.75 11.02
N ALA A 74 4.85 18.33 11.34
CA ALA A 74 5.59 18.01 12.55
C ALA A 74 4.79 18.34 13.81
N ALA A 75 4.13 19.50 13.86
CA ALA A 75 3.30 19.90 14.98
C ALA A 75 2.09 18.97 15.17
N ALA A 76 1.40 18.61 14.07
CA ALA A 76 0.25 17.73 14.11
C ALA A 76 0.60 16.32 14.59
N TYR A 77 1.68 15.73 14.10
CA TYR A 77 2.14 14.42 14.58
C TYR A 77 2.60 14.47 16.06
N ASP A 78 3.20 15.59 16.50
CA ASP A 78 3.58 15.78 17.90
C ASP A 78 2.38 15.88 18.80
N GLU A 79 1.41 16.71 18.45
CA GLU A 79 0.16 16.88 19.20
C GLU A 79 -0.62 15.57 19.31
N ALA A 80 -0.58 14.76 18.24
CA ALA A 80 -1.18 13.44 18.20
C ALA A 80 -0.42 12.40 19.03
N GLY A 81 0.78 12.68 19.53
CA GLY A 81 1.63 11.72 20.21
C GLY A 81 2.20 10.64 19.30
N VAL A 82 2.23 10.88 17.99
CA VAL A 82 2.81 9.96 16.99
C VAL A 82 4.32 9.93 17.14
N GLN A 83 4.88 8.74 17.30
CA GLN A 83 6.30 8.50 17.53
C GLN A 83 7.08 8.24 16.25
N ALA A 84 6.40 7.80 15.19
CA ALA A 84 7.01 7.54 13.90
C ALA A 84 6.05 7.86 12.76
N TRP A 85 6.53 8.64 11.78
CA TRP A 85 5.80 8.95 10.56
C TRP A 85 6.74 9.00 9.37
N THR A 86 6.24 8.76 8.16
CA THR A 86 7.06 8.66 6.96
C THR A 86 6.56 9.56 5.82
N VAL A 87 7.49 10.10 5.07
CA VAL A 87 7.24 10.78 3.79
C VAL A 87 7.60 9.82 2.66
N TRP A 88 6.68 9.64 1.72
CA TRP A 88 6.91 8.83 0.54
C TRP A 88 7.48 9.69 -0.59
N VAL A 89 8.74 9.43 -0.96
CA VAL A 89 9.50 10.24 -1.92
C VAL A 89 9.74 9.44 -3.19
N PRO A 90 9.14 9.83 -4.33
CA PRO A 90 9.44 9.24 -5.62
C PRO A 90 10.93 9.39 -5.99
N GLN A 91 11.47 8.44 -6.72
CA GLN A 91 12.87 8.49 -7.18
C GLN A 91 13.20 9.75 -7.98
N SER A 92 12.24 10.34 -8.69
CA SER A 92 12.39 11.61 -9.40
C SER A 92 12.79 12.76 -8.47
N ASP A 93 12.35 12.71 -7.22
CA ASP A 93 12.51 13.78 -6.24
C ASP A 93 13.66 13.53 -5.27
N ARG A 94 14.55 12.61 -5.61
CA ARG A 94 15.65 12.18 -4.74
C ARG A 94 16.54 13.34 -4.26
N ALA A 95 16.70 14.39 -5.04
CA ALA A 95 17.44 15.59 -4.62
C ALA A 95 16.82 16.28 -3.38
N PHE A 96 15.55 15.99 -3.07
CA PHE A 96 14.84 16.51 -1.90
C PHE A 96 15.12 15.73 -0.60
N ALA A 97 15.77 14.58 -0.72
CA ALA A 97 16.17 13.75 0.43
C ALA A 97 17.02 14.53 1.46
N ASP A 98 17.92 15.39 0.99
CA ASP A 98 18.78 16.21 1.85
C ASP A 98 17.99 17.13 2.79
N LEU A 99 16.83 17.64 2.33
CA LEU A 99 15.94 18.44 3.17
C LEU A 99 15.32 17.60 4.29
N LEU A 100 14.84 16.40 3.95
CA LEU A 100 14.26 15.47 4.93
C LEU A 100 15.32 15.00 5.94
N GLU A 101 16.52 14.68 5.49
CA GLU A 101 17.63 14.31 6.36
C GLU A 101 18.00 15.44 7.31
N SER A 102 18.09 16.69 6.83
CA SER A 102 18.34 17.87 7.64
C SER A 102 17.24 18.14 8.67
N ALA A 103 16.00 17.66 8.40
CA ALA A 103 14.86 17.72 9.30
C ALA A 103 14.80 16.53 10.29
N GLY A 104 15.81 15.63 10.26
CA GLY A 104 15.92 14.49 11.16
C GLY A 104 15.30 13.19 10.66
N HIS A 105 14.74 13.16 9.43
CA HIS A 105 14.27 11.93 8.82
C HIS A 105 15.44 11.04 8.42
N LYS A 106 15.20 9.75 8.43
CA LYS A 106 16.15 8.73 7.94
C LYS A 106 15.48 7.88 6.88
N LEU A 107 16.25 7.45 5.88
CA LEU A 107 15.77 6.50 4.89
C LEU A 107 15.53 5.14 5.58
N ASP A 108 14.28 4.75 5.72
CA ASP A 108 13.85 3.50 6.37
C ASP A 108 13.72 2.37 5.37
N ALA A 109 13.08 2.62 4.23
CA ALA A 109 12.83 1.60 3.21
C ALA A 109 12.80 2.20 1.80
N THR A 110 13.06 1.34 0.80
CA THR A 110 13.01 1.68 -0.63
C THR A 110 12.16 0.67 -1.41
N PRO A 111 10.83 0.59 -1.13
CA PRO A 111 9.98 -0.24 -1.94
C PRO A 111 10.02 0.17 -3.41
N ARG A 112 9.84 -0.81 -4.30
CA ARG A 112 9.78 -0.56 -5.74
C ARG A 112 8.33 -0.33 -6.14
N GLY A 113 8.07 0.78 -6.82
CA GLY A 113 6.85 0.94 -7.58
C GLY A 113 6.85 -0.07 -8.72
N MET A 114 5.77 -0.84 -8.85
CA MET A 114 5.64 -1.82 -9.91
C MET A 114 4.28 -1.71 -10.58
N VAL A 115 4.22 -2.00 -11.89
CA VAL A 115 3.02 -1.95 -12.71
C VAL A 115 2.87 -3.20 -13.57
N LEU A 116 1.62 -3.61 -13.79
CA LEU A 116 1.23 -4.64 -14.75
C LEU A 116 0.07 -4.12 -15.61
N GLU A 117 0.19 -4.25 -16.93
CA GLU A 117 -0.95 -4.10 -17.83
C GLU A 117 -1.77 -5.39 -17.82
N LEU A 118 -3.04 -5.31 -17.42
CA LEU A 118 -3.87 -6.50 -17.20
C LEU A 118 -4.19 -7.25 -18.49
N ALA A 119 -4.04 -6.60 -19.64
CA ALA A 119 -4.10 -7.26 -20.93
C ALA A 119 -2.98 -8.29 -21.14
N ASP A 120 -1.84 -8.12 -20.50
CA ASP A 120 -0.69 -9.02 -20.58
C ASP A 120 -0.76 -10.16 -19.51
N LEU A 121 -1.73 -10.10 -18.58
CA LEU A 121 -1.92 -11.13 -17.56
C LEU A 121 -2.44 -12.41 -18.23
N PRO A 122 -1.77 -13.57 -18.06
CA PRO A 122 -2.33 -14.86 -18.46
C PRO A 122 -3.67 -15.12 -17.77
N ASP A 123 -4.49 -16.01 -18.34
CA ASP A 123 -5.73 -16.38 -17.67
C ASP A 123 -5.43 -17.04 -16.32
N PRO A 124 -6.16 -16.65 -15.25
CA PRO A 124 -5.89 -17.19 -13.94
C PRO A 124 -6.25 -18.68 -13.87
N ASP A 125 -5.29 -19.45 -13.40
CA ASP A 125 -5.52 -20.86 -13.02
C ASP A 125 -5.37 -20.97 -11.49
N PRO A 126 -6.47 -20.92 -10.74
CA PRO A 126 -6.43 -21.10 -9.30
C PRO A 126 -6.06 -22.53 -8.89
N GLY A 127 -6.22 -23.53 -9.80
CA GLY A 127 -6.02 -24.94 -9.48
C GLY A 127 -6.84 -25.37 -8.27
N ASP A 128 -6.18 -25.94 -7.28
CA ASP A 128 -6.77 -26.40 -6.01
C ASP A 128 -6.83 -25.29 -4.92
N LEU A 129 -6.63 -24.02 -5.28
CA LEU A 129 -6.69 -22.92 -4.32
C LEU A 129 -8.12 -22.75 -3.79
N GLU A 130 -8.29 -22.96 -2.51
CA GLU A 130 -9.51 -22.56 -1.81
C GLU A 130 -9.44 -21.05 -1.51
N TRP A 131 -10.28 -20.25 -2.17
CA TRP A 131 -10.24 -18.79 -2.07
C TRP A 131 -11.63 -18.15 -2.07
N SER A 132 -11.71 -16.88 -1.70
CA SER A 132 -12.91 -16.05 -1.70
C SER A 132 -12.57 -14.60 -2.03
N ALA A 133 -13.41 -13.94 -2.84
CA ALA A 133 -13.39 -12.50 -3.09
C ALA A 133 -14.22 -11.69 -2.05
N ALA A 134 -14.81 -12.37 -1.09
CA ALA A 134 -15.52 -11.79 0.05
C ALA A 134 -14.75 -12.02 1.35
N GLY A 135 -13.45 -11.78 1.30
CA GLY A 135 -12.57 -11.92 2.46
C GLY A 135 -12.94 -10.98 3.61
N SER A 136 -12.69 -11.43 4.82
CA SER A 136 -13.01 -10.69 6.02
C SER A 136 -11.96 -9.61 6.32
N LEU A 137 -12.40 -8.38 6.60
CA LEU A 137 -11.53 -7.31 7.10
C LEU A 137 -10.81 -7.72 8.39
N ALA A 138 -11.48 -8.43 9.29
CA ALA A 138 -10.89 -8.94 10.54
C ALA A 138 -9.78 -9.96 10.26
N GLU A 139 -10.00 -10.92 9.34
CA GLU A 139 -8.97 -11.87 8.94
C GLU A 139 -7.79 -11.20 8.24
N MET A 140 -8.04 -10.20 7.38
CA MET A 140 -6.99 -9.42 6.74
C MET A 140 -6.08 -8.77 7.80
N LYS A 141 -6.65 -8.10 8.80
CA LYS A 141 -5.91 -7.46 9.88
C LYS A 141 -5.10 -8.48 10.68
N ARG A 142 -5.73 -9.59 11.11
CA ARG A 142 -5.08 -10.66 11.87
C ARG A 142 -3.91 -11.30 11.12
N ILE A 143 -4.09 -11.58 9.82
CA ILE A 143 -3.06 -12.21 8.99
C ILE A 143 -1.89 -11.25 8.77
N ASN A 144 -2.16 -9.95 8.60
CA ASN A 144 -1.11 -8.94 8.48
C ASN A 144 -0.30 -8.81 9.77
N ASP A 145 -0.92 -8.73 10.96
CA ASP A 145 -0.21 -8.74 12.25
C ASP A 145 0.75 -9.95 12.32
N ALA A 146 0.25 -11.14 12.04
CA ALA A 146 1.05 -12.36 12.11
C ALA A 146 2.17 -12.41 11.05
N ALA A 147 1.92 -11.88 9.85
CA ALA A 147 2.88 -11.91 8.74
C ALA A 147 4.03 -10.92 8.94
N TYR A 148 3.76 -9.76 9.52
CA TYR A 148 4.77 -8.72 9.78
C TYR A 148 5.40 -8.83 11.16
N GLY A 149 4.91 -9.74 12.01
CA GLY A 149 5.40 -9.91 13.38
C GLY A 149 5.00 -8.77 14.31
N ASP A 150 3.90 -8.12 13.99
CA ASP A 150 3.31 -7.06 14.82
C ASP A 150 2.57 -7.67 16.02
N PRO A 151 2.48 -6.95 17.14
CA PRO A 151 1.58 -7.33 18.21
C PRO A 151 0.14 -7.47 17.71
N PRO A 152 -0.60 -8.49 18.17
CA PRO A 152 -2.00 -8.66 17.80
C PRO A 152 -2.83 -7.38 17.99
N GLY A 153 -3.64 -7.03 17.01
CA GLY A 153 -4.48 -5.84 17.01
C GLY A 153 -3.78 -4.55 16.55
N THR A 154 -2.53 -4.62 16.07
CA THR A 154 -1.85 -3.45 15.47
C THR A 154 -2.56 -3.00 14.20
N PHE A 155 -2.83 -3.92 13.27
CA PHE A 155 -3.61 -3.63 12.07
C PHE A 155 -5.07 -3.30 12.38
N GLU A 156 -5.65 -3.90 13.43
CA GLU A 156 -7.00 -3.53 13.90
C GLU A 156 -7.07 -2.04 14.26
N ARG A 157 -6.13 -1.56 15.04
CA ARG A 157 -6.07 -0.14 15.43
C ARG A 157 -5.70 0.77 14.27
N GLY A 158 -4.73 0.35 13.43
CA GLY A 158 -4.22 1.17 12.33
C GLY A 158 -5.20 1.35 11.17
N ILE A 159 -5.95 0.31 10.83
CA ILE A 159 -6.93 0.33 9.74
C ILE A 159 -8.33 0.72 10.27
N GLY A 160 -8.69 0.26 11.47
CA GLY A 160 -10.00 0.51 12.05
C GLY A 160 -11.15 -0.01 11.18
N ASN A 161 -12.17 0.81 10.99
CA ASN A 161 -13.34 0.51 10.17
C ASN A 161 -13.42 1.49 8.99
N PRO A 162 -12.69 1.24 7.90
CA PRO A 162 -12.68 2.12 6.73
C PRO A 162 -14.06 2.22 6.10
N PRO A 163 -14.32 3.27 5.29
CA PRO A 163 -15.56 3.40 4.56
C PRO A 163 -15.89 2.13 3.76
N PRO A 164 -17.17 1.73 3.68
CA PRO A 164 -17.57 0.55 2.89
C PRO A 164 -17.04 0.64 1.46
N HIS A 165 -16.69 -0.49 0.89
CA HIS A 165 -16.17 -0.62 -0.49
C HIS A 165 -14.81 0.05 -0.77
N THR A 166 -14.11 0.57 0.23
CA THR A 166 -12.74 1.07 0.03
C THR A 166 -11.82 -0.02 -0.50
N TRP A 167 -11.94 -1.21 0.07
CA TRP A 167 -11.15 -2.38 -0.32
C TRP A 167 -12.05 -3.56 -0.67
N ARG A 168 -11.71 -4.24 -1.77
CA ARG A 168 -12.15 -5.60 -2.03
C ARG A 168 -11.11 -6.52 -1.45
N ILE A 169 -11.50 -7.39 -0.52
CA ILE A 169 -10.59 -8.28 0.20
C ILE A 169 -10.69 -9.68 -0.38
N TYR A 170 -9.55 -10.24 -0.73
CA TYR A 170 -9.40 -11.62 -1.16
C TYR A 170 -8.70 -12.42 -0.07
N GLU A 171 -9.17 -13.63 0.17
CA GLU A 171 -8.54 -14.56 1.09
C GLU A 171 -8.33 -15.93 0.44
N ALA A 172 -7.20 -16.57 0.77
CA ALA A 172 -6.94 -17.96 0.44
C ALA A 172 -6.77 -18.77 1.71
N ARG A 173 -7.30 -20.01 1.67
CA ARG A 173 -7.30 -20.92 2.81
C ARG A 173 -6.18 -21.93 2.69
N PHE A 174 -5.71 -22.38 3.84
CA PHE A 174 -4.82 -23.50 4.01
C PHE A 174 -5.26 -24.30 5.22
N GLU A 175 -5.48 -25.60 5.04
CA GLU A 175 -6.02 -26.48 6.09
C GLU A 175 -7.34 -25.95 6.69
N GLY A 176 -8.25 -25.46 5.82
CA GLY A 176 -9.56 -24.95 6.18
C GLY A 176 -9.59 -23.60 6.89
N ARG A 177 -8.42 -22.89 7.02
CA ARG A 177 -8.31 -21.58 7.70
C ARG A 177 -7.77 -20.53 6.74
N ALA A 178 -8.26 -19.29 6.89
CA ALA A 178 -7.70 -18.15 6.16
C ALA A 178 -6.20 -17.99 6.50
N ALA A 179 -5.35 -18.05 5.48
CA ALA A 179 -3.90 -18.11 5.61
C ALA A 179 -3.14 -17.10 4.75
N SER A 180 -3.75 -16.64 3.67
CA SER A 180 -3.20 -15.58 2.82
C SER A 180 -4.31 -14.59 2.45
N VAL A 181 -3.96 -13.31 2.40
CA VAL A 181 -4.90 -12.22 2.08
C VAL A 181 -4.22 -11.19 1.20
N LEU A 182 -5.05 -10.47 0.47
CA LEU A 182 -4.72 -9.20 -0.14
C LEU A 182 -5.98 -8.33 -0.21
N ALA A 183 -5.78 -7.03 -0.36
CA ALA A 183 -6.86 -6.09 -0.66
C ALA A 183 -6.57 -5.37 -1.98
N THR A 184 -7.63 -4.98 -2.69
CA THR A 184 -7.54 -4.18 -3.90
C THR A 184 -8.38 -2.92 -3.78
N THR A 185 -7.91 -1.84 -4.42
CA THR A 185 -8.67 -0.60 -4.63
C THR A 185 -8.62 -0.25 -6.11
N GLU A 186 -9.77 0.06 -6.70
CA GLU A 186 -9.85 0.40 -8.13
C GLU A 186 -10.06 1.91 -8.28
N VAL A 187 -9.09 2.58 -8.90
CA VAL A 187 -9.09 4.04 -9.11
C VAL A 187 -8.53 4.35 -10.49
N LEU A 188 -9.24 5.14 -11.29
CA LEU A 188 -8.80 5.60 -12.62
C LEU A 188 -8.33 4.46 -13.55
N GLY A 189 -9.03 3.34 -13.55
CA GLY A 189 -8.68 2.16 -14.36
C GLY A 189 -7.46 1.38 -13.87
N ASP A 190 -7.00 1.65 -12.64
CA ASP A 190 -5.92 0.93 -11.96
C ASP A 190 -6.46 0.12 -10.78
N CYS A 191 -6.02 -1.13 -10.67
CA CYS A 191 -6.24 -2.01 -9.52
C CYS A 191 -5.00 -1.99 -8.63
N ALA A 192 -4.98 -1.12 -7.63
CA ALA A 192 -3.88 -1.07 -6.67
C ALA A 192 -3.98 -2.24 -5.67
N ILE A 193 -2.83 -2.86 -5.40
CA ILE A 193 -2.72 -4.01 -4.50
C ILE A 193 -2.19 -3.57 -3.14
N TRP A 194 -2.88 -3.98 -2.08
CA TRP A 194 -2.60 -3.62 -0.69
C TRP A 194 -2.55 -4.84 0.22
N TRP A 195 -1.82 -4.74 1.31
CA TRP A 195 -1.85 -5.63 2.46
C TRP A 195 -1.69 -7.11 2.11
N VAL A 196 -0.82 -7.41 1.12
CA VAL A 196 -0.53 -8.79 0.74
C VAL A 196 0.23 -9.47 1.87
N ALA A 197 -0.39 -10.46 2.47
CA ALA A 197 0.18 -11.16 3.61
C ALA A 197 -0.14 -12.65 3.58
N THR A 198 0.80 -13.46 4.06
CA THR A 198 0.62 -14.91 4.27
C THR A 198 1.17 -15.26 5.65
N VAL A 199 0.38 -15.95 6.46
CA VAL A 199 0.84 -16.40 7.79
C VAL A 199 2.11 -17.25 7.66
N PRO A 200 3.09 -17.14 8.60
CA PRO A 200 4.37 -17.82 8.48
C PRO A 200 4.29 -19.31 8.16
N ALA A 201 3.36 -20.03 8.80
CA ALA A 201 3.18 -21.48 8.62
C ALA A 201 2.69 -21.90 7.22
N ALA A 202 2.12 -20.96 6.44
CA ALA A 202 1.60 -21.24 5.10
C ALA A 202 2.47 -20.64 3.97
N ARG A 203 3.60 -20.04 4.30
CA ARG A 203 4.54 -19.48 3.29
C ARG A 203 5.17 -20.56 2.43
N GLY A 204 5.66 -20.15 1.25
CA GLY A 204 6.32 -21.05 0.29
C GLY A 204 5.38 -21.95 -0.52
N ARG A 205 4.07 -21.82 -0.35
CA ARG A 205 3.03 -22.64 -1.02
C ARG A 205 2.38 -21.96 -2.23
N GLY A 206 2.85 -20.77 -2.61
CA GLY A 206 2.30 -20.02 -3.73
C GLY A 206 0.93 -19.39 -3.50
N LEU A 207 0.40 -19.38 -2.26
CA LEU A 207 -0.95 -18.87 -1.98
C LEU A 207 -1.13 -17.43 -2.42
N ALA A 208 -0.22 -16.52 -2.04
CA ALA A 208 -0.30 -15.10 -2.40
C ALA A 208 -0.23 -14.88 -3.91
N ALA A 209 0.64 -15.61 -4.63
CA ALA A 209 0.79 -15.47 -6.08
C ALA A 209 -0.48 -15.90 -6.82
N ARG A 210 -1.06 -17.04 -6.45
CA ARG A 210 -2.30 -17.56 -7.04
C ARG A 210 -3.49 -16.65 -6.70
N LEU A 211 -3.57 -16.17 -5.46
CA LEU A 211 -4.62 -15.26 -5.02
C LEU A 211 -4.56 -13.91 -5.76
N LEU A 212 -3.34 -13.37 -5.94
CA LEU A 212 -3.10 -12.18 -6.77
C LEU A 212 -3.56 -12.40 -8.21
N HIS A 213 -3.20 -13.54 -8.81
CA HIS A 213 -3.58 -13.86 -10.18
C HIS A 213 -5.11 -13.87 -10.35
N VAL A 214 -5.83 -14.48 -9.40
CA VAL A 214 -7.31 -14.47 -9.38
C VAL A 214 -7.86 -13.04 -9.25
N ALA A 215 -7.35 -12.26 -8.27
CA ALA A 215 -7.83 -10.90 -8.03
C ALA A 215 -7.63 -9.97 -9.24
N LEU A 216 -6.49 -10.12 -9.92
CA LEU A 216 -6.16 -9.36 -11.14
C LEU A 216 -7.00 -9.83 -12.34
N GLY A 217 -7.27 -11.11 -12.47
CA GLY A 217 -8.17 -11.65 -13.49
C GLY A 217 -9.58 -11.09 -13.34
N GLU A 218 -10.12 -11.09 -12.13
CA GLU A 218 -11.43 -10.47 -11.85
C GLU A 218 -11.43 -8.96 -12.09
N ALA A 219 -10.33 -8.24 -11.78
CA ALA A 219 -10.21 -6.81 -12.08
C ALA A 219 -10.25 -6.56 -13.59
N ARG A 220 -9.52 -7.37 -14.37
CA ARG A 220 -9.56 -7.34 -15.84
C ARG A 220 -10.98 -7.58 -16.40
N GLU A 221 -11.72 -8.55 -15.85
CA GLU A 221 -13.11 -8.83 -16.25
C GLU A 221 -14.04 -7.64 -15.96
N ARG A 222 -13.74 -6.83 -14.94
CA ARG A 222 -14.46 -5.59 -14.66
C ARG A 222 -14.03 -4.40 -15.55
N GLY A 223 -13.08 -4.61 -16.47
CA GLY A 223 -12.60 -3.60 -17.41
C GLY A 223 -11.47 -2.72 -16.86
N VAL A 224 -10.82 -3.15 -15.75
CA VAL A 224 -9.63 -2.47 -15.25
C VAL A 224 -8.44 -2.77 -16.17
N GLU A 225 -7.65 -1.74 -16.47
CA GLU A 225 -6.58 -1.83 -17.49
C GLU A 225 -5.24 -2.19 -16.89
N THR A 226 -4.98 -1.74 -15.65
CA THR A 226 -3.65 -1.82 -15.04
C THR A 226 -3.73 -2.25 -13.59
N SER A 227 -2.59 -2.67 -13.06
CA SER A 227 -2.43 -2.86 -11.63
C SER A 227 -1.11 -2.28 -11.16
N THR A 228 -1.14 -1.55 -10.02
CA THR A 228 0.05 -0.99 -9.39
C THR A 228 0.21 -1.46 -7.95
N LEU A 229 1.44 -1.45 -7.46
CA LEU A 229 1.77 -1.78 -6.08
C LEU A 229 3.14 -1.23 -5.66
N GLN A 230 3.39 -1.20 -4.35
CA GLN A 230 4.70 -0.91 -3.75
C GLN A 230 5.30 -2.21 -3.23
N ALA A 231 6.28 -2.75 -3.96
CA ALA A 231 6.91 -4.03 -3.64
C ALA A 231 8.01 -3.88 -2.61
N THR A 232 7.89 -4.58 -1.49
CA THR A 232 9.03 -4.79 -0.59
C THR A 232 10.09 -5.68 -1.23
N LYS A 233 11.34 -5.64 -0.75
CA LYS A 233 12.41 -6.52 -1.22
C LYS A 233 12.02 -8.01 -1.19
N LEU A 234 11.26 -8.44 -0.20
CA LEU A 234 10.80 -9.82 -0.06
C LEU A 234 9.66 -10.16 -1.05
N GLY A 235 8.74 -9.23 -1.28
CA GLY A 235 7.59 -9.42 -2.16
C GLY A 235 7.91 -9.33 -3.66
N ARG A 236 8.91 -8.52 -4.03
CA ARG A 236 9.26 -8.22 -5.41
C ARG A 236 9.36 -9.46 -6.33
N PRO A 237 10.03 -10.57 -5.96
CA PRO A 237 10.11 -11.75 -6.83
C PRO A 237 8.76 -12.41 -7.14
N VAL A 238 7.75 -12.23 -6.29
CA VAL A 238 6.39 -12.74 -6.53
C VAL A 238 5.75 -11.94 -7.66
N TYR A 239 5.86 -10.62 -7.60
CA TYR A 239 5.26 -9.71 -8.59
C TYR A 239 5.95 -9.79 -9.95
N GLU A 240 7.29 -9.88 -9.98
CA GLU A 240 8.06 -10.07 -11.22
C GLU A 240 7.62 -11.35 -11.97
N ARG A 241 7.37 -12.44 -11.26
CA ARG A 241 6.87 -13.68 -11.87
C ARG A 241 5.44 -13.57 -12.44
N LEU A 242 4.65 -12.65 -11.93
CA LEU A 242 3.31 -12.34 -12.46
C LEU A 242 3.35 -11.34 -13.63
N GLY A 243 4.54 -10.83 -14.00
CA GLY A 243 4.73 -9.91 -15.11
C GLY A 243 4.76 -8.44 -14.73
N TYR A 244 4.74 -8.11 -13.44
CA TYR A 244 4.93 -6.71 -13.02
C TYR A 244 6.30 -6.18 -13.43
N ARG A 245 6.33 -4.96 -13.92
CA ARG A 245 7.54 -4.22 -14.30
C ARG A 245 7.84 -3.16 -13.25
N ASP A 246 9.11 -2.93 -13.02
CA ASP A 246 9.62 -1.89 -12.13
C ASP A 246 9.46 -0.50 -12.76
N ILE A 247 8.90 0.46 -12.01
CA ILE A 247 8.72 1.87 -12.43
C ILE A 247 9.50 2.87 -11.57
N GLY A 248 10.37 2.40 -10.70
CA GLY A 248 11.25 3.22 -9.88
C GLY A 248 11.11 2.99 -8.39
N GLU A 249 11.99 3.60 -7.62
CA GLU A 249 11.92 3.57 -6.16
C GLU A 249 10.87 4.54 -5.63
N LEU A 250 10.24 4.12 -4.54
CA LEU A 250 9.42 4.97 -3.71
C LEU A 250 10.03 4.96 -2.30
N GLN A 251 10.87 5.94 -1.99
CA GLN A 251 11.62 6.00 -0.75
C GLN A 251 10.71 6.36 0.44
N MET A 252 10.88 5.67 1.55
CA MET A 252 10.22 5.96 2.81
C MET A 252 11.20 6.67 3.73
N TRP A 253 11.00 7.97 3.92
CA TRP A 253 11.81 8.80 4.82
C TRP A 253 11.09 8.95 6.14
N GLU A 254 11.57 8.24 7.15
CA GLU A 254 10.93 8.16 8.46
C GLU A 254 11.55 9.15 9.45
N LEU A 255 10.70 9.91 10.16
CA LEU A 255 11.05 10.57 11.41
C LEU A 255 10.56 9.71 12.58
N ARG A 256 11.48 9.27 13.42
CA ARG A 256 11.18 8.47 14.62
C ARG A 256 11.75 9.17 15.86
N ARG A 257 10.94 9.23 16.92
CA ARG A 257 11.25 9.84 18.22
C ARG A 257 11.32 8.80 19.31
#